data_e1ea15f41c0e1840726a9bb46e8f1ea1
#
_entry.id   e1ea15f41c0e1840726a9bb46e8f1ea1
#
_cell.length_a   1.000
_cell.length_b   1.000
_cell.length_c   1.000
_cell.angle_alpha   90.00
_cell.angle_beta   90.00
_cell.angle_gamma   90.00
#
_symmetry.space_group_name_H-M   'P 1'
#
loop_
_entity.id
_entity.type
_entity.pdbx_description
1 polymer ?
#
loop_
_entity_poly.entity_id
_entity_poly.type
_entity_poly.pdbx_seq_one_letter_code
_entity_poly.pdbx_strand_id
1 'polypeptide(L)'
;MRKKAKEAADAKAFAHKSIEVAAHQLRPAPWNPRPEITSESVADIAASLPKVGLIHPLVVMKDPDKPSHKGVDFYVIISGHRRYRACVDAEYFPIPCDLVDVDVATAKQMTIIENLQRRDADPLLESELVASLIDGGMSQAEIAAETGRGERWVARRANLRNLSDGWRKRVKKGEKFTTDCLEHIAAYPEEIQEKLKDVDGYYYGRDNEVTTWQSIGYKFREASRDLKSAAFNTAQCLGCTNNTGCSPDLFDLDGGKDAQLGRCLCDKCWREKCEAHISDTMSKAEKKGMEVVRKKPDSPWAATNRKTKEHTTLYVYKDGDQTVAKWFKPPEKPTEKEKEEQKALKAAQKEARRKELLVNHVRDVVRDAIDDRIKDGGLMENDFVKLAKVRLQRELRDNCWDFEDDFVDDYVSVFGLDGVELDEEAASEYLKTLKDGEASKGDAEVQG
;
A
#
# COMPACT_ATOMS: atom_id res chain seq x y z
N MET A 1 -33.28 -25.30 13.60
CA MET A 1 -31.98 -25.30 12.88
C MET A 1 -30.96 -26.25 13.46
N ARG A 2 -30.74 -26.35 14.78
CA ARG A 2 -29.78 -27.30 15.42
C ARG A 2 -30.02 -28.78 15.14
N LYS A 3 -31.28 -29.23 14.94
CA LYS A 3 -31.63 -30.63 14.67
C LYS A 3 -31.23 -31.07 13.25
N LYS A 4 -31.43 -30.21 12.23
CA LYS A 4 -31.02 -30.47 10.84
C LYS A 4 -29.49 -30.46 10.66
N ALA A 5 -28.75 -29.62 11.40
CA ALA A 5 -27.29 -29.61 11.39
C ALA A 5 -26.71 -30.91 12.02
N LYS A 6 -27.36 -31.46 13.04
CA LYS A 6 -26.96 -32.71 13.66
C LYS A 6 -27.24 -33.91 12.76
N GLU A 7 -28.38 -33.93 12.07
CA GLU A 7 -28.74 -34.96 11.07
C GLU A 7 -27.80 -34.92 9.83
N ALA A 8 -27.31 -33.76 9.43
CA ALA A 8 -26.32 -33.64 8.35
C ALA A 8 -24.91 -34.07 8.78
N ALA A 9 -24.56 -33.90 10.05
CA ALA A 9 -23.28 -34.36 10.60
C ALA A 9 -23.27 -35.91 10.78
N ASP A 10 -24.39 -36.49 11.17
CA ASP A 10 -24.50 -37.96 11.32
C ASP A 10 -24.55 -38.69 9.96
N ALA A 11 -24.83 -38.01 8.85
CA ALA A 11 -24.92 -38.64 7.52
C ALA A 11 -23.54 -38.82 6.81
N LYS A 12 -22.44 -38.32 7.38
CA LYS A 12 -21.08 -38.38 6.78
C LYS A 12 -20.12 -39.32 7.55
N ALA A 13 -20.62 -40.22 8.37
CA ALA A 13 -19.79 -41.28 8.97
C ALA A 13 -19.39 -42.27 7.87
N PHE A 14 -18.21 -42.05 7.26
CA PHE A 14 -17.66 -43.03 6.31
C PHE A 14 -17.48 -44.38 7.01
N ALA A 15 -17.91 -45.46 6.36
CA ALA A 15 -17.68 -46.81 6.89
C ALA A 15 -16.15 -47.08 6.91
N HIS A 16 -15.61 -47.18 8.11
CA HIS A 16 -14.21 -47.56 8.31
C HIS A 16 -14.10 -49.06 8.38
N LYS A 17 -13.23 -49.65 7.57
CA LYS A 17 -12.87 -51.07 7.64
C LYS A 17 -11.44 -51.19 8.13
N SER A 18 -11.23 -51.71 9.32
CA SER A 18 -9.87 -51.96 9.82
C SER A 18 -9.21 -53.10 9.05
N ILE A 19 -8.01 -52.82 8.56
CA ILE A 19 -7.16 -53.74 7.78
C ILE A 19 -5.72 -53.64 8.27
N GLU A 20 -4.96 -54.70 8.00
CA GLU A 20 -3.51 -54.70 8.23
C GLU A 20 -2.81 -54.70 6.87
N VAL A 21 -1.87 -53.77 6.68
CA VAL A 21 -1.25 -53.51 5.37
C VAL A 21 0.27 -53.56 5.49
N ALA A 22 0.92 -54.22 4.52
CA ALA A 22 2.37 -54.21 4.44
C ALA A 22 2.90 -52.84 3.94
N ALA A 23 4.06 -52.40 4.42
CA ALA A 23 4.61 -51.08 4.08
C ALA A 23 4.72 -50.79 2.57
N HIS A 24 5.09 -51.81 1.76
CA HIS A 24 5.26 -51.67 0.31
C HIS A 24 3.93 -51.46 -0.44
N GLN A 25 2.80 -51.73 0.20
CA GLN A 25 1.46 -51.52 -0.36
C GLN A 25 0.95 -50.09 -0.07
N LEU A 26 1.64 -49.35 0.81
CA LEU A 26 1.28 -48.01 1.23
C LEU A 26 2.15 -46.93 0.49
N ARG A 27 1.53 -45.88 0.06
CA ARG A 27 2.27 -44.69 -0.41
C ARG A 27 1.69 -43.43 0.22
N PRO A 28 2.54 -42.39 0.47
CA PRO A 28 2.06 -41.10 0.86
C PRO A 28 1.16 -40.47 -0.23
N ALA A 29 0.17 -39.70 0.19
CA ALA A 29 -0.65 -38.93 -0.75
C ALA A 29 0.21 -37.91 -1.51
N PRO A 30 0.15 -37.85 -2.87
CA PRO A 30 0.93 -36.89 -3.65
C PRO A 30 0.51 -35.42 -3.40
N TRP A 31 -0.69 -35.21 -2.87
CA TRP A 31 -1.22 -33.90 -2.50
C TRP A 31 -0.99 -33.51 -1.03
N ASN A 32 -0.19 -34.29 -0.27
CA ASN A 32 0.13 -33.96 1.11
C ASN A 32 1.02 -32.69 1.15
N PRO A 33 0.56 -31.59 1.77
CA PRO A 33 1.28 -30.30 1.76
C PRO A 33 2.51 -30.29 2.69
N ARG A 34 2.79 -31.40 3.38
CA ARG A 34 3.87 -31.44 4.37
C ARG A 34 5.25 -31.48 3.73
N PRO A 35 6.22 -30.73 4.33
CA PRO A 35 7.63 -30.95 4.05
C PRO A 35 8.04 -32.38 4.37
N GLU A 36 9.15 -32.83 3.82
CA GLU A 36 9.70 -34.16 4.02
C GLU A 36 9.80 -34.51 5.51
N ILE A 37 9.19 -35.66 5.90
CA ILE A 37 9.21 -36.13 7.28
C ILE A 37 10.53 -36.87 7.52
N THR A 38 11.41 -36.26 8.31
CA THR A 38 12.70 -36.86 8.67
C THR A 38 12.54 -37.89 9.77
N SER A 39 13.45 -38.86 9.82
CA SER A 39 13.49 -39.91 10.88
C SER A 39 13.64 -39.29 12.26
N GLU A 40 14.39 -38.22 12.42
CA GLU A 40 14.56 -37.47 13.66
C GLU A 40 13.19 -36.92 14.17
N SER A 41 12.36 -36.42 13.27
CA SER A 41 11.06 -35.80 13.60
C SER A 41 10.02 -36.84 14.10
N VAL A 42 10.27 -38.13 13.96
CA VAL A 42 9.38 -39.23 14.36
C VAL A 42 10.01 -40.22 15.32
N ALA A 43 11.22 -39.96 15.80
CA ALA A 43 11.97 -40.82 16.68
C ALA A 43 11.22 -41.20 18.01
N ASP A 44 10.48 -40.22 18.53
CA ASP A 44 9.62 -40.42 19.71
C ASP A 44 8.51 -41.42 19.45
N ILE A 45 7.85 -41.36 18.29
CA ILE A 45 6.81 -42.31 17.89
C ILE A 45 7.43 -43.69 17.65
N ALA A 46 8.53 -43.77 16.89
CA ALA A 46 9.22 -44.99 16.56
C ALA A 46 9.65 -45.74 17.83
N ALA A 47 10.20 -45.05 18.84
CA ALA A 47 10.61 -45.63 20.11
C ALA A 47 9.43 -46.17 20.96
N SER A 48 8.23 -45.68 20.76
CA SER A 48 7.03 -46.11 21.49
C SER A 48 6.36 -47.36 20.87
N LEU A 49 6.50 -47.58 19.57
CA LEU A 49 5.82 -48.64 18.83
C LEU A 49 6.07 -50.04 19.39
N PRO A 50 7.29 -50.48 19.79
CA PRO A 50 7.53 -51.78 20.33
C PRO A 50 6.85 -52.04 21.70
N LYS A 51 6.54 -50.94 22.43
CA LYS A 51 5.98 -51.03 23.78
C LYS A 51 4.45 -51.02 23.82
N VAL A 52 3.85 -50.12 23.02
CA VAL A 52 2.39 -49.88 23.09
C VAL A 52 1.69 -50.10 21.74
N GLY A 53 2.43 -50.42 20.69
CA GLY A 53 1.86 -50.57 19.37
C GLY A 53 1.42 -49.21 18.74
N LEU A 54 0.77 -49.28 17.60
CA LEU A 54 0.19 -48.14 16.94
C LEU A 54 -1.24 -47.88 17.46
N ILE A 55 -1.39 -47.01 18.44
CA ILE A 55 -2.68 -46.72 19.10
C ILE A 55 -3.74 -46.19 18.12
N HIS A 56 -3.33 -45.32 17.18
CA HIS A 56 -4.21 -44.76 16.18
C HIS A 56 -3.82 -45.29 14.80
N PRO A 57 -4.66 -46.07 14.10
CA PRO A 57 -4.40 -46.57 12.77
C PRO A 57 -4.17 -45.46 11.76
N LEU A 58 -3.53 -45.78 10.65
CA LEU A 58 -3.47 -44.86 9.49
C LEU A 58 -4.83 -44.83 8.81
N VAL A 59 -5.23 -43.68 8.28
CA VAL A 59 -6.40 -43.57 7.40
C VAL A 59 -5.96 -43.70 5.95
N VAL A 60 -6.50 -44.66 5.23
CA VAL A 60 -6.08 -44.98 3.85
C VAL A 60 -7.28 -45.16 2.94
N MET A 61 -7.08 -44.91 1.65
CA MET A 61 -8.01 -45.24 0.57
C MET A 61 -7.33 -46.18 -0.44
N LYS A 62 -8.12 -46.91 -1.25
CA LYS A 62 -7.55 -47.66 -2.37
C LYS A 62 -6.80 -46.72 -3.32
N ASP A 63 -5.66 -47.18 -3.81
CA ASP A 63 -4.84 -46.39 -4.73
C ASP A 63 -5.51 -46.33 -6.10
N PRO A 64 -5.97 -45.15 -6.59
CA PRO A 64 -6.61 -45.03 -7.89
C PRO A 64 -5.64 -45.23 -9.05
N ASP A 65 -4.33 -45.01 -8.82
CA ASP A 65 -3.29 -45.08 -9.86
C ASP A 65 -2.67 -46.48 -9.95
N LYS A 66 -2.88 -47.33 -8.91
CA LYS A 66 -2.37 -48.70 -8.83
C LYS A 66 -3.50 -49.68 -8.58
N PRO A 67 -4.16 -50.15 -9.61
CA PRO A 67 -5.19 -51.20 -9.45
C PRO A 67 -4.61 -52.47 -8.84
N SER A 68 -5.45 -53.22 -8.16
CA SER A 68 -5.08 -54.53 -7.60
C SER A 68 -4.35 -55.42 -8.62
N HIS A 69 -3.20 -55.95 -8.23
CA HIS A 69 -2.41 -56.83 -9.05
C HIS A 69 -2.22 -58.16 -8.35
N LYS A 70 -2.61 -59.25 -9.00
CA LYS A 70 -2.52 -60.64 -8.44
C LYS A 70 -3.13 -60.81 -7.05
N GLY A 71 -4.23 -60.08 -6.79
CA GLY A 71 -4.90 -60.11 -5.46
C GLY A 71 -4.27 -59.27 -4.36
N VAL A 72 -3.30 -58.43 -4.72
CA VAL A 72 -2.67 -57.46 -3.83
C VAL A 72 -3.22 -56.08 -4.09
N ASP A 73 -3.86 -55.46 -3.09
CA ASP A 73 -4.37 -54.08 -3.16
C ASP A 73 -3.27 -53.09 -2.73
N PHE A 74 -3.27 -51.91 -3.32
CA PHE A 74 -2.41 -50.78 -2.95
C PHE A 74 -3.25 -49.66 -2.37
N TYR A 75 -2.65 -48.86 -1.49
CA TYR A 75 -3.36 -47.85 -0.74
C TYR A 75 -2.59 -46.51 -0.67
N VAL A 76 -3.34 -45.42 -0.67
CA VAL A 76 -2.82 -44.04 -0.47
C VAL A 76 -3.15 -43.61 0.95
N ILE A 77 -2.16 -43.09 1.66
CA ILE A 77 -2.32 -42.59 3.03
C ILE A 77 -2.98 -41.21 3.00
N ILE A 78 -4.18 -41.09 3.56
CA ILE A 78 -4.92 -39.84 3.73
C ILE A 78 -4.43 -39.11 5.00
N SER A 79 -4.33 -39.80 6.13
CA SER A 79 -3.87 -39.27 7.41
C SER A 79 -2.92 -40.25 8.11
N GLY A 80 -1.95 -39.66 8.83
CA GLY A 80 -0.98 -40.46 9.61
C GLY A 80 0.39 -40.60 8.99
N HIS A 81 0.81 -39.73 8.10
CA HIS A 81 2.12 -39.76 7.40
C HIS A 81 3.32 -39.86 8.36
N ARG A 82 3.30 -39.19 9.54
CA ARG A 82 4.34 -39.32 10.57
C ARG A 82 4.36 -40.72 11.17
N ARG A 83 3.18 -41.28 11.46
CA ARG A 83 3.03 -42.65 12.00
C ARG A 83 3.52 -43.69 11.01
N TYR A 84 3.20 -43.50 9.71
CA TYR A 84 3.73 -44.35 8.65
C TYR A 84 5.26 -44.32 8.62
N ARG A 85 5.87 -43.14 8.65
CA ARG A 85 7.33 -43.01 8.66
C ARG A 85 7.93 -43.70 9.90
N ALA A 86 7.35 -43.50 11.08
CA ALA A 86 7.80 -44.14 12.31
C ALA A 86 7.68 -45.68 12.26
N CYS A 87 6.60 -46.21 11.65
CA CYS A 87 6.44 -47.65 11.46
C CYS A 87 7.51 -48.21 10.52
N VAL A 88 7.85 -47.50 9.46
CA VAL A 88 8.93 -47.88 8.51
C VAL A 88 10.27 -47.90 9.24
N ASP A 89 10.59 -46.82 9.98
CA ASP A 89 11.87 -46.67 10.70
C ASP A 89 12.04 -47.67 11.84
N ALA A 90 10.92 -48.09 12.46
CA ALA A 90 10.91 -49.09 13.53
C ALA A 90 10.67 -50.56 13.05
N GLU A 91 10.58 -50.80 11.74
CA GLU A 91 10.27 -52.09 11.12
C GLU A 91 8.98 -52.73 11.71
N TYR A 92 7.99 -51.87 12.09
CA TYR A 92 6.73 -52.27 12.67
C TYR A 92 5.72 -52.67 11.58
N PHE A 93 5.59 -53.95 11.29
CA PHE A 93 4.73 -54.49 10.22
C PHE A 93 3.98 -55.74 10.73
N PRO A 94 2.73 -56.04 10.23
CA PRO A 94 1.93 -55.17 9.34
C PRO A 94 1.43 -53.92 10.04
N ILE A 95 1.11 -52.87 9.27
CA ILE A 95 0.66 -51.57 9.80
C ILE A 95 -0.86 -51.57 9.88
N PRO A 96 -1.44 -51.28 11.07
CA PRO A 96 -2.88 -51.10 11.22
C PRO A 96 -3.38 -49.86 10.45
N CYS A 97 -4.41 -50.09 9.64
CA CYS A 97 -5.00 -49.06 8.79
C CYS A 97 -6.52 -49.10 8.83
N ASP A 98 -7.16 -47.95 8.79
CA ASP A 98 -8.59 -47.79 8.58
C ASP A 98 -8.83 -47.44 7.12
N LEU A 99 -9.39 -48.35 6.36
CA LEU A 99 -9.74 -48.17 4.95
C LEU A 99 -11.06 -47.42 4.88
N VAL A 100 -11.04 -46.28 4.13
CA VAL A 100 -12.22 -45.51 3.80
C VAL A 100 -12.51 -45.64 2.30
N ASP A 101 -13.80 -45.73 1.98
CA ASP A 101 -14.26 -45.79 0.57
C ASP A 101 -14.70 -44.36 0.17
N VAL A 102 -13.74 -43.60 -0.40
CA VAL A 102 -13.92 -42.22 -0.81
C VAL A 102 -13.23 -41.96 -2.16
N ASP A 103 -13.70 -40.97 -2.87
CA ASP A 103 -13.00 -40.49 -4.10
C ASP A 103 -11.78 -39.66 -3.73
N VAL A 104 -10.96 -39.37 -4.75
CA VAL A 104 -9.71 -38.57 -4.59
C VAL A 104 -10.00 -37.15 -4.12
N ALA A 105 -11.13 -36.54 -4.56
CA ALA A 105 -11.49 -35.17 -4.18
C ALA A 105 -11.81 -35.11 -2.68
N THR A 106 -12.62 -36.02 -2.19
CA THR A 106 -12.95 -36.17 -0.77
C THR A 106 -11.71 -36.49 0.07
N ALA A 107 -10.86 -37.40 -0.39
CA ALA A 107 -9.59 -37.71 0.28
C ALA A 107 -8.66 -36.50 0.44
N LYS A 108 -8.56 -35.65 -0.62
CA LYS A 108 -7.84 -34.38 -0.55
C LYS A 108 -8.43 -33.44 0.51
N GLN A 109 -9.75 -33.28 0.52
CA GLN A 109 -10.44 -32.45 1.50
C GLN A 109 -10.16 -32.95 2.94
N MET A 110 -10.26 -34.26 3.18
CA MET A 110 -9.95 -34.88 4.51
C MET A 110 -8.52 -34.56 4.94
N THR A 111 -7.53 -34.72 4.05
CA THR A 111 -6.13 -34.41 4.34
C THR A 111 -5.93 -32.95 4.72
N ILE A 112 -6.59 -32.02 3.98
CA ILE A 112 -6.49 -30.59 4.23
C ILE A 112 -7.13 -30.21 5.57
N ILE A 113 -8.35 -30.74 5.85
CA ILE A 113 -9.07 -30.47 7.09
C ILE A 113 -8.25 -30.96 8.31
N GLU A 114 -7.65 -32.17 8.26
CA GLU A 114 -6.77 -32.67 9.31
C GLU A 114 -5.59 -31.71 9.56
N ASN A 115 -4.97 -31.21 8.50
CA ASN A 115 -3.86 -30.26 8.62
C ASN A 115 -4.31 -28.91 9.21
N LEU A 116 -5.49 -28.39 8.86
CA LEU A 116 -6.05 -27.16 9.41
C LEU A 116 -6.46 -27.25 10.88
N GLN A 117 -6.74 -28.45 11.40
CA GLN A 117 -7.06 -28.68 12.82
C GLN A 117 -5.83 -28.58 13.74
N ARG A 118 -4.62 -28.51 13.20
CA ARG A 118 -3.38 -28.35 13.97
C ARG A 118 -3.23 -26.98 14.55
N ARG A 119 -2.51 -26.86 15.68
CA ARG A 119 -2.32 -25.59 16.39
C ARG A 119 -1.14 -24.75 15.88
N ASP A 120 -0.15 -25.39 15.24
CA ASP A 120 1.14 -24.78 14.90
C ASP A 120 1.36 -24.68 13.37
N ALA A 121 0.29 -24.48 12.60
CA ALA A 121 0.41 -24.32 11.15
C ALA A 121 0.84 -22.90 10.78
N ASP A 122 1.70 -22.79 9.77
CA ASP A 122 2.06 -21.50 9.15
C ASP A 122 0.80 -20.84 8.56
N PRO A 123 0.49 -19.58 8.91
CA PRO A 123 -0.67 -18.86 8.39
C PRO A 123 -0.77 -18.79 6.87
N LEU A 124 0.36 -18.70 6.16
CA LEU A 124 0.37 -18.69 4.70
C LEU A 124 0.04 -20.06 4.13
N LEU A 125 0.54 -21.13 4.74
CA LEU A 125 0.17 -22.49 4.38
C LEU A 125 -1.32 -22.76 4.66
N GLU A 126 -1.83 -22.34 5.82
CA GLU A 126 -3.27 -22.43 6.13
C GLU A 126 -4.12 -21.70 5.08
N SER A 127 -3.65 -20.53 4.60
CA SER A 127 -4.32 -19.77 3.54
C SER A 127 -4.44 -20.58 2.25
N GLU A 128 -3.35 -21.22 1.83
CA GLU A 128 -3.33 -22.06 0.62
C GLU A 128 -4.27 -23.29 0.76
N LEU A 129 -4.30 -23.90 1.95
CA LEU A 129 -5.18 -25.02 2.25
C LEU A 129 -6.66 -24.63 2.24
N VAL A 130 -7.00 -23.50 2.87
CA VAL A 130 -8.37 -22.96 2.84
C VAL A 130 -8.80 -22.61 1.41
N ALA A 131 -7.90 -21.96 0.65
CA ALA A 131 -8.18 -21.65 -0.75
C ALA A 131 -8.43 -22.92 -1.57
N SER A 132 -7.64 -23.98 -1.37
CA SER A 132 -7.82 -25.27 -2.04
C SER A 132 -9.18 -25.93 -1.74
N LEU A 133 -9.69 -25.78 -0.51
CA LEU A 133 -11.03 -26.27 -0.15
C LEU A 133 -12.13 -25.47 -0.86
N ILE A 134 -12.00 -24.15 -0.91
CA ILE A 134 -12.95 -23.27 -1.62
C ILE A 134 -12.94 -23.57 -3.12
N ASP A 135 -11.76 -23.69 -3.73
CA ASP A 135 -11.60 -24.02 -5.14
C ASP A 135 -12.12 -25.43 -5.44
N GLY A 136 -12.09 -26.35 -4.45
CA GLY A 136 -12.72 -27.67 -4.49
C GLY A 136 -14.24 -27.66 -4.28
N GLY A 137 -14.87 -26.47 -4.16
CA GLY A 137 -16.32 -26.28 -4.09
C GLY A 137 -16.92 -26.27 -2.70
N MET A 138 -16.10 -26.32 -1.62
CA MET A 138 -16.62 -26.15 -0.27
C MET A 138 -16.95 -24.68 0.04
N SER A 139 -18.09 -24.44 0.65
CA SER A 139 -18.44 -23.12 1.18
C SER A 139 -17.66 -22.79 2.44
N GLN A 140 -17.52 -21.50 2.74
CA GLN A 140 -16.86 -21.03 3.97
C GLN A 140 -17.55 -21.57 5.23
N ALA A 141 -18.88 -21.72 5.22
CA ALA A 141 -19.65 -22.26 6.32
C ALA A 141 -19.36 -23.76 6.54
N GLU A 142 -19.21 -24.56 5.47
CA GLU A 142 -18.82 -25.97 5.54
C GLU A 142 -17.39 -26.11 6.07
N ILE A 143 -16.44 -25.32 5.57
CA ILE A 143 -15.05 -25.33 6.07
C ILE A 143 -15.02 -24.96 7.56
N ALA A 144 -15.79 -23.95 7.97
CA ALA A 144 -15.89 -23.54 9.37
C ALA A 144 -16.42 -24.69 10.27
N ALA A 145 -17.46 -25.39 9.82
CA ALA A 145 -18.04 -26.52 10.53
C ALA A 145 -17.06 -27.71 10.66
N GLU A 146 -16.39 -28.07 9.56
CA GLU A 146 -15.48 -29.21 9.52
C GLU A 146 -14.16 -28.95 10.30
N THR A 147 -13.68 -27.70 10.28
CA THR A 147 -12.44 -27.31 11.00
C THR A 147 -12.67 -26.97 12.46
N GLY A 148 -13.93 -26.75 12.87
CA GLY A 148 -14.29 -26.23 14.21
C GLY A 148 -13.88 -24.75 14.40
N ARG A 149 -13.62 -24.01 13.33
CA ARG A 149 -13.27 -22.60 13.34
C ARG A 149 -14.50 -21.73 13.02
N GLY A 150 -14.45 -20.43 13.27
CA GLY A 150 -15.51 -19.50 12.87
C GLY A 150 -15.43 -19.13 11.39
N GLU A 151 -16.57 -18.81 10.74
CA GLU A 151 -16.60 -18.36 9.34
C GLU A 151 -15.69 -17.14 9.10
N ARG A 152 -15.61 -16.22 10.07
CA ARG A 152 -14.69 -15.07 10.03
C ARG A 152 -13.22 -15.50 9.92
N TRP A 153 -12.81 -16.54 10.66
CA TRP A 153 -11.47 -17.10 10.55
C TRP A 153 -11.23 -17.66 9.13
N VAL A 154 -12.20 -18.39 8.58
CA VAL A 154 -12.11 -18.94 7.22
C VAL A 154 -12.00 -17.81 6.18
N ALA A 155 -12.83 -16.77 6.29
CA ALA A 155 -12.79 -15.62 5.38
C ALA A 155 -11.43 -14.90 5.41
N ARG A 156 -10.87 -14.67 6.59
CA ARG A 156 -9.56 -14.02 6.75
C ARG A 156 -8.43 -14.90 6.23
N ARG A 157 -8.47 -16.20 6.52
CA ARG A 157 -7.47 -17.15 6.04
C ARG A 157 -7.51 -17.26 4.51
N ALA A 158 -8.71 -17.36 3.93
CA ALA A 158 -8.88 -17.34 2.47
C ALA A 158 -8.35 -16.06 1.84
N ASN A 159 -8.59 -14.92 2.48
CA ASN A 159 -8.16 -13.61 1.97
C ASN A 159 -6.65 -13.40 2.04
N LEU A 160 -5.93 -14.11 2.92
CA LEU A 160 -4.48 -13.99 3.08
C LEU A 160 -3.71 -14.36 1.79
N ARG A 161 -4.33 -15.12 0.87
CA ARG A 161 -3.80 -15.35 -0.48
C ARG A 161 -3.59 -14.07 -1.30
N ASN A 162 -4.28 -12.98 -0.96
CA ASN A 162 -4.17 -11.68 -1.61
C ASN A 162 -3.02 -10.81 -1.05
N LEU A 163 -2.20 -11.37 -0.15
CA LEU A 163 -1.01 -10.69 0.34
C LEU A 163 -0.05 -10.45 -0.84
N SER A 164 0.37 -9.21 -1.06
CA SER A 164 1.19 -8.83 -2.20
C SER A 164 2.60 -9.45 -2.13
N ASP A 165 3.26 -9.49 -3.28
CA ASP A 165 4.61 -10.06 -3.38
C ASP A 165 5.63 -9.30 -2.52
N GLY A 166 5.48 -7.98 -2.34
CA GLY A 166 6.31 -7.17 -1.47
C GLY A 166 6.28 -7.68 -0.03
N TRP A 167 5.10 -7.87 0.53
CA TRP A 167 4.91 -8.37 1.89
C TRP A 167 5.30 -9.85 2.03
N ARG A 168 4.99 -10.70 1.04
CA ARG A 168 5.45 -12.10 1.02
C ARG A 168 6.97 -12.21 1.05
N LYS A 169 7.69 -11.34 0.33
CA LYS A 169 9.16 -11.28 0.36
C LYS A 169 9.71 -10.91 1.73
N ARG A 170 9.06 -9.98 2.45
CA ARG A 170 9.44 -9.62 3.83
C ARG A 170 9.30 -10.82 4.78
N VAL A 171 8.17 -11.52 4.72
CA VAL A 171 7.96 -12.76 5.52
C VAL A 171 9.03 -13.81 5.18
N LYS A 172 9.33 -14.03 3.89
CA LYS A 172 10.36 -15.00 3.45
C LYS A 172 11.78 -14.61 3.89
N LYS A 173 12.06 -13.31 4.06
CA LYS A 173 13.35 -12.82 4.61
C LYS A 173 13.48 -13.03 6.12
N GLY A 174 12.46 -13.56 6.78
CA GLY A 174 12.47 -13.83 8.23
C GLY A 174 11.97 -12.68 9.09
N GLU A 175 11.39 -11.62 8.50
CA GLU A 175 10.71 -10.59 9.27
C GLU A 175 9.48 -11.18 9.95
N LYS A 176 9.32 -10.90 11.25
CA LYS A 176 8.26 -11.48 12.06
C LYS A 176 7.03 -10.57 12.07
N PHE A 177 5.91 -11.11 11.67
CA PHE A 177 4.60 -10.45 11.70
C PHE A 177 3.63 -11.29 12.52
N THR A 178 2.72 -10.62 13.23
CA THR A 178 1.58 -11.36 13.79
C THR A 178 0.66 -11.79 12.65
N THR A 179 0.01 -12.95 12.83
CA THR A 179 -0.97 -13.45 11.85
C THR A 179 -2.07 -12.41 11.56
N ASP A 180 -2.59 -11.79 12.62
CA ASP A 180 -3.58 -10.72 12.54
C ASP A 180 -3.09 -9.53 11.68
N CYS A 181 -1.81 -9.18 11.80
CA CYS A 181 -1.21 -8.13 10.96
C CYS A 181 -1.26 -8.49 9.48
N LEU A 182 -0.85 -9.70 9.12
CA LEU A 182 -0.85 -10.17 7.72
C LEU A 182 -2.27 -10.27 7.16
N GLU A 183 -3.24 -10.72 7.95
CA GLU A 183 -4.65 -10.79 7.57
C GLU A 183 -5.23 -9.41 7.26
N HIS A 184 -4.93 -8.42 8.09
CA HIS A 184 -5.37 -7.05 7.85
C HIS A 184 -4.69 -6.43 6.62
N ILE A 185 -3.39 -6.64 6.42
CA ILE A 185 -2.68 -6.17 5.22
C ILE A 185 -3.33 -6.77 3.97
N ALA A 186 -3.58 -8.08 3.95
CA ALA A 186 -4.16 -8.78 2.82
C ALA A 186 -5.60 -8.33 2.50
N ALA A 187 -6.30 -7.69 3.43
CA ALA A 187 -7.64 -7.14 3.21
C ALA A 187 -7.61 -5.86 2.34
N TYR A 188 -6.46 -5.21 2.22
CA TYR A 188 -6.31 -4.02 1.38
C TYR A 188 -5.93 -4.39 -0.06
N PRO A 189 -6.32 -3.58 -1.07
CA PRO A 189 -5.89 -3.77 -2.45
C PRO A 189 -4.38 -3.80 -2.61
N GLU A 190 -3.89 -4.54 -3.59
CA GLU A 190 -2.47 -4.70 -3.88
C GLU A 190 -1.74 -3.36 -4.04
N GLU A 191 -2.37 -2.37 -4.70
CA GLU A 191 -1.81 -1.01 -4.87
C GLU A 191 -1.46 -0.35 -3.52
N ILE A 192 -2.33 -0.48 -2.52
CA ILE A 192 -2.09 0.07 -1.18
C ILE A 192 -1.02 -0.75 -0.47
N GLN A 193 -1.06 -2.08 -0.59
CA GLN A 193 -0.07 -2.96 0.00
C GLN A 193 1.33 -2.67 -0.53
N GLU A 194 1.52 -2.57 -1.86
CA GLU A 194 2.81 -2.28 -2.49
C GLU A 194 3.33 -0.87 -2.17
N LYS A 195 2.44 0.12 -2.08
CA LYS A 195 2.80 1.47 -1.64
C LYS A 195 3.35 1.50 -0.21
N LEU A 196 2.87 0.60 0.64
CA LEU A 196 3.21 0.55 2.06
C LEU A 196 4.14 -0.62 2.43
N LYS A 197 4.71 -1.33 1.44
CA LYS A 197 5.56 -2.51 1.69
C LYS A 197 6.83 -2.21 2.50
N ASP A 198 7.32 -0.98 2.46
CA ASP A 198 8.54 -0.55 3.15
C ASP A 198 8.24 0.15 4.49
N VAL A 199 6.97 0.11 4.94
CA VAL A 199 6.58 0.72 6.21
C VAL A 199 7.06 -0.15 7.37
N ASP A 200 7.87 0.47 8.23
CA ASP A 200 8.29 -0.14 9.48
C ASP A 200 7.29 0.15 10.60
N GLY A 201 7.14 -0.82 11.51
CA GLY A 201 6.31 -0.65 12.68
C GLY A 201 6.85 0.44 13.59
N TYR A 202 5.97 1.33 14.08
CA TYR A 202 6.36 2.32 15.08
C TYR A 202 6.44 1.65 16.46
N TYR A 203 7.66 1.48 16.97
CA TYR A 203 7.90 0.85 18.26
C TYR A 203 8.05 1.89 19.36
N TYR A 204 7.11 1.92 20.31
CA TYR A 204 7.31 2.65 21.56
C TYR A 204 8.24 1.83 22.48
N GLY A 205 9.53 2.07 22.38
CA GLY A 205 10.50 1.80 23.46
C GLY A 205 10.70 0.34 23.91
N ARG A 206 10.39 -0.66 23.07
CA ARG A 206 10.74 -2.06 23.31
C ARG A 206 11.24 -2.69 22.03
N ASP A 207 12.27 -3.53 22.14
CA ASP A 207 12.81 -4.38 21.06
C ASP A 207 11.80 -5.47 20.67
N ASN A 208 10.62 -5.07 20.21
CA ASN A 208 9.63 -6.00 19.71
C ASN A 208 10.00 -6.36 18.26
N GLU A 209 10.69 -7.49 18.13
CA GLU A 209 11.04 -8.08 16.82
C GLU A 209 9.82 -8.44 15.95
N VAL A 210 8.58 -8.29 16.44
CA VAL A 210 7.36 -8.73 15.77
C VAL A 210 6.47 -7.54 15.42
N THR A 211 6.23 -7.33 14.12
CA THR A 211 5.31 -6.29 13.63
C THR A 211 3.85 -6.69 13.87
N THR A 212 3.09 -5.78 14.48
CA THR A 212 1.67 -5.95 14.78
C THR A 212 0.81 -4.99 13.96
N TRP A 213 -0.50 -5.30 13.80
CA TRP A 213 -1.42 -4.38 13.15
C TRP A 213 -1.53 -3.03 13.86
N GLN A 214 -1.42 -3.01 15.18
CA GLN A 214 -1.44 -1.76 15.97
C GLN A 214 -0.28 -0.83 15.61
N SER A 215 0.88 -1.38 15.23
CA SER A 215 2.08 -0.59 14.90
C SER A 215 2.06 0.02 13.51
N ILE A 216 1.38 -0.60 12.54
CA ILE A 216 1.38 -0.13 11.13
C ILE A 216 0.01 0.24 10.57
N GLY A 217 -1.08 -0.22 11.18
CA GLY A 217 -2.44 -0.07 10.64
C GLY A 217 -2.89 1.38 10.44
N TYR A 218 -2.29 2.34 11.17
CA TYR A 218 -2.57 3.76 10.94
C TYR A 218 -2.16 4.22 9.53
N LYS A 219 -1.06 3.70 8.96
CA LYS A 219 -0.63 4.00 7.60
C LYS A 219 -1.63 3.50 6.56
N PHE A 220 -2.17 2.32 6.76
CA PHE A 220 -3.21 1.76 5.90
C PHE A 220 -4.51 2.58 5.98
N ARG A 221 -4.84 3.08 7.17
CA ARG A 221 -5.97 4.01 7.33
C ARG A 221 -5.72 5.33 6.63
N GLU A 222 -4.53 5.91 6.71
CA GLU A 222 -4.16 7.13 5.98
C GLU A 222 -4.23 6.94 4.46
N ALA A 223 -3.83 5.78 3.94
CA ALA A 223 -3.90 5.45 2.52
C ALA A 223 -5.31 5.20 1.99
N SER A 224 -6.31 5.09 2.86
CA SER A 224 -7.73 4.92 2.52
C SER A 224 -8.53 6.16 2.86
N ARG A 225 -9.72 6.34 2.26
CA ARG A 225 -10.56 7.54 2.41
C ARG A 225 -11.81 7.26 3.22
N ASP A 226 -12.07 8.06 4.25
CA ASP A 226 -13.27 7.90 5.07
C ASP A 226 -14.53 8.33 4.29
N LEU A 227 -15.45 7.40 4.03
CA LEU A 227 -16.68 7.64 3.29
C LEU A 227 -17.65 8.57 4.05
N LYS A 228 -17.53 8.65 5.38
CA LYS A 228 -18.33 9.59 6.17
C LYS A 228 -17.95 11.05 5.91
N SER A 229 -16.70 11.29 5.54
CA SER A 229 -16.17 12.62 5.22
C SER A 229 -16.31 13.00 3.74
N ALA A 230 -16.88 12.14 2.90
CA ALA A 230 -17.02 12.37 1.48
C ALA A 230 -17.90 13.60 1.19
N ALA A 231 -17.45 14.47 0.29
CA ALA A 231 -18.23 15.62 -0.17
C ALA A 231 -19.32 15.22 -1.16
N PHE A 232 -19.17 14.09 -1.85
CA PHE A 232 -20.11 13.57 -2.84
C PHE A 232 -21.15 12.61 -2.24
N ASN A 233 -22.17 12.25 -3.02
CA ASN A 233 -23.18 11.27 -2.61
C ASN A 233 -22.60 9.85 -2.56
N THR A 234 -22.62 9.24 -1.39
CA THR A 234 -22.05 7.91 -1.10
C THR A 234 -23.04 6.75 -1.31
N ALA A 235 -24.26 6.99 -1.81
CA ALA A 235 -25.26 5.93 -2.01
C ALA A 235 -24.74 4.76 -2.85
N GLN A 236 -23.97 5.04 -3.89
CA GLN A 236 -23.33 4.01 -4.73
C GLN A 236 -22.18 3.27 -4.03
N CYS A 237 -21.66 3.79 -2.92
CA CYS A 237 -20.60 3.17 -2.17
C CYS A 237 -21.09 2.10 -1.19
N LEU A 238 -22.38 2.07 -0.89
CA LEU A 238 -22.98 1.10 0.06
C LEU A 238 -22.86 -0.36 -0.39
N GLY A 239 -22.80 -0.61 -1.70
CA GLY A 239 -22.57 -1.96 -2.26
C GLY A 239 -21.25 -2.12 -2.99
N CYS A 240 -20.31 -1.19 -2.80
CA CYS A 240 -19.02 -1.19 -3.52
C CYS A 240 -18.02 -2.15 -2.87
N THR A 241 -17.38 -3.01 -3.66
CA THR A 241 -16.34 -3.94 -3.17
C THR A 241 -15.12 -3.25 -2.58
N ASN A 242 -14.86 -2.00 -2.97
CA ASN A 242 -13.79 -1.18 -2.40
C ASN A 242 -14.22 -0.38 -1.14
N ASN A 243 -15.39 -0.65 -0.60
CA ASN A 243 -15.82 -0.10 0.68
C ASN A 243 -15.59 -1.13 1.79
N THR A 244 -14.76 -0.80 2.77
CA THR A 244 -14.49 -1.71 3.90
C THR A 244 -15.77 -2.13 4.64
N GLY A 245 -16.82 -1.31 4.63
CA GLY A 245 -18.13 -1.63 5.19
C GLY A 245 -18.86 -2.79 4.51
N CYS A 246 -18.48 -3.14 3.27
CA CYS A 246 -19.01 -4.31 2.56
C CYS A 246 -18.32 -5.62 2.92
N SER A 247 -17.22 -5.57 3.68
CA SER A 247 -16.45 -6.74 4.12
C SER A 247 -16.10 -6.63 5.62
N PRO A 248 -17.11 -6.59 6.50
CA PRO A 248 -16.91 -6.34 7.93
C PRO A 248 -16.01 -7.39 8.60
N ASP A 249 -16.06 -8.64 8.13
CA ASP A 249 -15.25 -9.74 8.68
C ASP A 249 -13.74 -9.55 8.43
N LEU A 250 -13.36 -8.85 7.37
CA LEU A 250 -11.97 -8.58 7.04
C LEU A 250 -11.42 -7.35 7.78
N PHE A 251 -12.27 -6.36 8.08
CA PHE A 251 -11.86 -5.06 8.63
C PHE A 251 -12.25 -4.83 10.10
N ASP A 252 -12.67 -5.86 10.83
CA ASP A 252 -13.09 -5.78 12.24
C ASP A 252 -14.17 -4.70 12.51
N LEU A 253 -15.07 -4.52 11.57
CA LEU A 253 -16.16 -3.58 11.75
C LEU A 253 -17.29 -4.25 12.55
N ASP A 254 -17.55 -3.74 13.75
CA ASP A 254 -18.73 -4.13 14.51
C ASP A 254 -19.98 -3.78 13.72
N GLY A 255 -20.87 -4.74 13.54
CA GLY A 255 -22.06 -4.67 12.68
C GLY A 255 -23.15 -3.65 13.08
N GLY A 256 -22.77 -2.45 13.55
CA GLY A 256 -23.67 -1.34 13.80
C GLY A 256 -24.24 -0.74 12.52
N LYS A 257 -25.35 0.02 12.61
CA LYS A 257 -26.00 0.71 11.46
C LYS A 257 -25.02 1.61 10.68
N ASP A 258 -23.95 2.09 11.32
CA ASP A 258 -22.90 2.91 10.72
C ASP A 258 -21.77 2.11 10.02
N ALA A 259 -21.74 0.79 10.17
CA ALA A 259 -20.72 -0.08 9.57
C ALA A 259 -20.81 -0.17 8.04
N GLN A 260 -21.97 0.17 7.46
CA GLN A 260 -22.18 0.16 6.00
C GLN A 260 -21.35 1.23 5.26
N LEU A 261 -21.03 2.35 5.92
CA LEU A 261 -20.15 3.39 5.42
C LEU A 261 -18.78 3.26 6.13
N GLY A 262 -17.92 2.43 5.56
CA GLY A 262 -16.56 2.28 6.01
C GLY A 262 -15.59 3.27 5.32
N ARG A 263 -14.50 2.75 4.82
CA ARG A 263 -13.47 3.51 4.10
C ARG A 263 -13.42 3.08 2.64
N CYS A 264 -13.20 4.03 1.73
CA CYS A 264 -12.94 3.72 0.33
C CYS A 264 -11.48 3.34 0.13
N LEU A 265 -11.23 2.20 -0.50
CA LEU A 265 -9.92 1.65 -0.78
C LEU A 265 -9.43 1.98 -2.21
N CYS A 266 -10.25 2.63 -3.04
CA CYS A 266 -9.94 3.00 -4.41
C CYS A 266 -9.74 4.52 -4.53
N ASP A 267 -8.48 4.96 -4.59
CA ASP A 267 -8.15 6.39 -4.70
C ASP A 267 -8.62 6.98 -6.05
N LYS A 268 -8.52 6.24 -7.14
CA LYS A 268 -9.01 6.64 -8.46
C LYS A 268 -10.51 6.94 -8.45
N CYS A 269 -11.32 5.99 -7.98
CA CYS A 269 -12.77 6.17 -7.89
C CYS A 269 -13.15 7.33 -6.95
N TRP A 270 -12.40 7.53 -5.88
CA TRP A 270 -12.59 8.66 -4.96
C TRP A 270 -12.36 9.99 -5.66
N ARG A 271 -11.23 10.13 -6.39
CA ARG A 271 -10.90 11.37 -7.13
C ARG A 271 -11.95 11.68 -8.19
N GLU A 272 -12.32 10.70 -9.02
CA GLU A 272 -13.34 10.86 -10.05
C GLU A 272 -14.68 11.37 -9.47
N LYS A 273 -15.12 10.81 -8.34
CA LYS A 273 -16.35 11.24 -7.66
C LYS A 273 -16.22 12.63 -7.04
N CYS A 274 -15.06 12.98 -6.50
CA CYS A 274 -14.79 14.33 -6.00
C CYS A 274 -14.82 15.35 -7.14
N GLU A 275 -14.17 15.08 -8.26
CA GLU A 275 -14.15 15.95 -9.44
C GLU A 275 -15.54 16.13 -10.03
N ALA A 276 -16.29 15.06 -10.19
CA ALA A 276 -17.69 15.13 -10.64
C ALA A 276 -18.56 15.99 -9.70
N HIS A 277 -18.39 15.82 -8.39
CA HIS A 277 -19.11 16.61 -7.40
C HIS A 277 -18.71 18.10 -7.45
N ILE A 278 -17.43 18.40 -7.62
CA ILE A 278 -16.93 19.78 -7.77
C ILE A 278 -17.50 20.41 -9.03
N SER A 279 -17.43 19.72 -10.17
CA SER A 279 -17.99 20.19 -11.44
C SER A 279 -19.49 20.48 -11.35
N ASP A 280 -20.27 19.58 -10.75
CA ASP A 280 -21.69 19.78 -10.53
C ASP A 280 -21.98 20.96 -9.58
N THR A 281 -21.18 21.10 -8.52
CA THR A 281 -21.31 22.21 -7.55
C THR A 281 -21.00 23.57 -8.20
N MET A 282 -19.95 23.62 -9.01
CA MET A 282 -19.57 24.81 -9.78
C MET A 282 -20.67 25.20 -10.77
N SER A 283 -21.14 24.26 -11.58
CA SER A 283 -22.22 24.50 -12.55
C SER A 283 -23.52 24.99 -11.87
N LYS A 284 -23.84 24.44 -10.70
CA LYS A 284 -24.99 24.90 -9.91
C LYS A 284 -24.79 26.30 -9.32
N ALA A 285 -23.57 26.65 -8.93
CA ALA A 285 -23.24 27.96 -8.40
C ALA A 285 -23.31 29.02 -9.51
N GLU A 286 -22.69 28.76 -10.67
CA GLU A 286 -22.70 29.63 -11.83
C GLU A 286 -24.11 29.89 -12.37
N LYS A 287 -24.93 28.82 -12.52
CA LYS A 287 -26.37 28.96 -12.91
C LYS A 287 -27.17 29.82 -11.96
N LYS A 288 -26.78 29.94 -10.71
CA LYS A 288 -27.43 30.78 -9.69
C LYS A 288 -26.78 32.15 -9.56
N GLY A 289 -25.87 32.53 -10.47
CA GLY A 289 -25.16 33.82 -10.46
C GLY A 289 -24.27 34.03 -9.24
N MET A 290 -23.75 32.94 -8.66
CA MET A 290 -22.85 33.03 -7.52
C MET A 290 -21.40 33.18 -7.98
N GLU A 291 -20.62 33.86 -7.17
CA GLU A 291 -19.20 34.04 -7.44
C GLU A 291 -18.43 32.72 -7.20
N VAL A 292 -17.66 32.28 -8.20
CA VAL A 292 -16.79 31.11 -8.14
C VAL A 292 -15.35 31.58 -8.29
N VAL A 293 -14.53 31.37 -7.23
CA VAL A 293 -13.14 31.79 -7.18
C VAL A 293 -12.23 30.57 -7.31
N ARG A 294 -11.38 30.54 -8.35
CA ARG A 294 -10.42 29.45 -8.60
C ARG A 294 -9.05 29.78 -8.00
N LYS A 295 -9.01 30.00 -6.69
CA LYS A 295 -7.78 30.36 -5.96
C LYS A 295 -7.88 29.81 -4.54
N LYS A 296 -6.72 29.40 -3.95
CA LYS A 296 -6.66 29.05 -2.54
C LYS A 296 -6.97 30.29 -1.68
N PRO A 297 -7.92 30.21 -0.72
CA PRO A 297 -8.22 31.32 0.15
C PRO A 297 -7.11 31.54 1.18
N ASP A 298 -6.95 32.78 1.62
CA ASP A 298 -5.93 33.15 2.60
C ASP A 298 -6.19 32.52 3.97
N SER A 299 -7.44 32.19 4.29
CA SER A 299 -7.86 31.54 5.54
C SER A 299 -8.68 30.27 5.29
N PRO A 300 -8.07 29.14 4.91
CA PRO A 300 -8.79 27.91 4.55
C PRO A 300 -9.67 27.33 5.67
N TRP A 301 -9.37 27.63 6.92
CA TRP A 301 -10.14 27.19 8.11
C TRP A 301 -11.49 27.88 8.27
N ALA A 302 -11.69 29.04 7.65
CA ALA A 302 -12.97 29.75 7.66
C ALA A 302 -14.01 29.17 6.69
N ALA A 303 -13.72 28.01 6.09
CA ALA A 303 -14.52 27.38 5.07
C ALA A 303 -15.63 26.51 5.64
N THR A 304 -16.74 26.41 4.90
CA THR A 304 -17.80 25.43 5.14
C THR A 304 -17.99 24.51 3.94
N ASN A 305 -18.36 23.26 4.18
CA ASN A 305 -18.66 22.29 3.12
C ASN A 305 -20.06 22.53 2.47
N ARG A 306 -20.89 23.37 3.08
CA ARG A 306 -22.25 23.69 2.60
C ARG A 306 -22.44 25.18 2.53
N LYS A 307 -23.18 25.63 1.51
CA LYS A 307 -23.60 27.01 1.40
C LYS A 307 -24.46 27.39 2.61
N THR A 308 -24.13 28.53 3.22
CA THR A 308 -24.94 29.16 4.28
C THR A 308 -25.38 30.55 3.84
N LYS A 309 -26.16 31.26 4.68
CA LYS A 309 -26.53 32.64 4.40
C LYS A 309 -25.33 33.59 4.31
N GLU A 310 -24.28 33.31 5.07
CA GLU A 310 -23.08 34.12 5.15
C GLU A 310 -21.97 33.66 4.17
N HIS A 311 -21.93 32.34 3.85
CA HIS A 311 -20.92 31.74 2.99
C HIS A 311 -21.52 31.54 1.60
N THR A 312 -21.37 32.55 0.74
CA THR A 312 -22.02 32.61 -0.58
C THR A 312 -21.04 32.53 -1.75
N THR A 313 -19.74 32.69 -1.51
CA THR A 313 -18.68 32.57 -2.52
C THR A 313 -18.09 31.18 -2.50
N LEU A 314 -18.07 30.50 -3.65
CA LEU A 314 -17.49 29.17 -3.81
C LEU A 314 -16.01 29.29 -4.20
N TYR A 315 -15.13 28.77 -3.39
CA TYR A 315 -13.71 28.64 -3.70
C TYR A 315 -13.39 27.21 -4.14
N VAL A 316 -12.73 27.08 -5.29
CA VAL A 316 -12.23 25.81 -5.83
C VAL A 316 -10.71 25.90 -5.93
N TYR A 317 -10.02 25.07 -5.15
CA TYR A 317 -8.56 25.13 -5.06
C TYR A 317 -7.95 23.76 -4.79
N LYS A 318 -6.64 23.62 -5.03
CA LYS A 318 -5.87 22.43 -4.67
C LYS A 318 -5.50 22.49 -3.18
N ASP A 319 -5.77 21.41 -2.47
CA ASP A 319 -5.36 21.17 -1.07
C ASP A 319 -4.59 19.84 -1.03
N GLY A 320 -3.27 19.94 -1.09
CA GLY A 320 -2.40 18.81 -1.43
C GLY A 320 -2.69 18.29 -2.85
N ASP A 321 -2.85 16.98 -2.99
CA ASP A 321 -3.13 16.32 -4.29
C ASP A 321 -4.61 16.35 -4.69
N GLN A 322 -5.48 16.97 -3.91
CA GLN A 322 -6.92 16.97 -4.17
C GLN A 322 -7.43 18.37 -4.48
N THR A 323 -8.30 18.44 -5.48
CA THR A 323 -9.10 19.65 -5.70
C THR A 323 -10.29 19.63 -4.73
N VAL A 324 -10.53 20.72 -4.04
CA VAL A 324 -11.61 20.91 -3.10
C VAL A 324 -12.48 22.10 -3.46
N ALA A 325 -13.78 22.00 -3.19
CA ALA A 325 -14.72 23.11 -3.34
C ALA A 325 -15.34 23.41 -1.98
N LYS A 326 -15.13 24.62 -1.47
CA LYS A 326 -15.61 25.05 -0.16
C LYS A 326 -16.27 26.43 -0.24
N TRP A 327 -17.23 26.67 0.62
CA TRP A 327 -17.96 27.92 0.70
C TRP A 327 -17.33 28.84 1.74
N PHE A 328 -17.14 30.11 1.34
CA PHE A 328 -16.57 31.15 2.18
C PHE A 328 -17.51 32.36 2.25
N LYS A 329 -17.31 33.21 3.23
CA LYS A 329 -17.87 34.55 3.23
C LYS A 329 -17.32 35.31 2.01
N PRO A 330 -18.12 36.15 1.36
CA PRO A 330 -17.60 37.01 0.32
C PRO A 330 -16.38 37.79 0.84
N PRO A 331 -15.31 37.92 0.05
CA PRO A 331 -14.18 38.72 0.47
C PRO A 331 -14.68 40.14 0.73
N GLU A 332 -14.30 40.71 1.87
CA GLU A 332 -14.54 42.10 2.15
C GLU A 332 -13.85 42.92 1.05
N LYS A 333 -14.59 43.87 0.47
CA LYS A 333 -14.00 44.75 -0.54
C LYS A 333 -12.84 45.51 0.11
N PRO A 334 -11.61 45.40 -0.42
CA PRO A 334 -10.47 46.08 0.17
C PRO A 334 -10.73 47.58 0.30
N THR A 335 -10.42 48.12 1.44
CA THR A 335 -10.47 49.56 1.68
C THR A 335 -9.52 50.29 0.72
N GLU A 336 -9.77 51.57 0.46
CA GLU A 336 -8.88 52.37 -0.45
C GLU A 336 -7.42 52.32 0.05
N LYS A 337 -7.19 52.35 1.33
CA LYS A 337 -5.87 52.23 1.94
C LYS A 337 -5.20 50.85 1.65
N GLU A 338 -5.93 49.76 1.77
CA GLU A 338 -5.44 48.41 1.43
C GLU A 338 -5.16 48.25 -0.07
N LYS A 339 -5.95 48.92 -0.93
CA LYS A 339 -5.68 48.93 -2.38
C LYS A 339 -4.39 49.67 -2.72
N GLU A 340 -4.10 50.79 -2.02
CA GLU A 340 -2.86 51.53 -2.17
C GLU A 340 -1.66 50.69 -1.67
N GLU A 341 -1.77 50.08 -0.51
CA GLU A 341 -0.75 49.19 0.04
C GLU A 341 -0.47 47.98 -0.88
N GLN A 342 -1.51 47.35 -1.41
CA GLN A 342 -1.37 46.24 -2.39
C GLN A 342 -0.73 46.72 -3.70
N LYS A 343 -1.04 47.90 -4.15
CA LYS A 343 -0.43 48.47 -5.34
C LYS A 343 1.04 48.77 -5.13
N ALA A 344 1.39 49.35 -3.97
CA ALA A 344 2.77 49.62 -3.57
C ALA A 344 3.56 48.29 -3.41
N LEU A 345 2.99 47.27 -2.77
CA LEU A 345 3.62 45.97 -2.62
C LEU A 345 3.88 45.27 -3.99
N LYS A 346 2.91 45.33 -4.89
CA LYS A 346 3.09 44.79 -6.25
C LYS A 346 4.16 45.56 -7.04
N ALA A 347 4.24 46.86 -6.86
CA ALA A 347 5.29 47.66 -7.48
C ALA A 347 6.67 47.28 -6.94
N ALA A 348 6.82 47.15 -5.63
CA ALA A 348 8.05 46.72 -4.98
C ALA A 348 8.48 45.30 -5.39
N GLN A 349 7.53 44.34 -5.45
CA GLN A 349 7.81 42.98 -5.93
C GLN A 349 8.25 42.96 -7.40
N LYS A 350 7.63 43.78 -8.26
CA LYS A 350 8.02 43.92 -9.65
C LYS A 350 9.42 44.46 -9.79
N GLU A 351 9.77 45.43 -8.96
CA GLU A 351 11.11 46.06 -8.97
C GLU A 351 12.16 45.08 -8.44
N ALA A 352 11.89 44.35 -7.33
CA ALA A 352 12.76 43.29 -6.81
C ALA A 352 13.02 42.19 -7.86
N ARG A 353 11.97 41.74 -8.54
CA ARG A 353 12.10 40.74 -9.62
C ARG A 353 12.92 41.26 -10.79
N ARG A 354 12.77 42.58 -11.12
CA ARG A 354 13.58 43.20 -12.17
C ARG A 354 15.07 43.26 -11.78
N LYS A 355 15.40 43.62 -10.53
CA LYS A 355 16.75 43.57 -10.00
C LYS A 355 17.35 42.15 -10.04
N GLU A 356 16.59 41.14 -9.62
CA GLU A 356 17.03 39.75 -9.68
C GLU A 356 17.33 39.27 -11.09
N LEU A 357 16.48 39.60 -12.06
CA LEU A 357 16.69 39.25 -13.47
C LEU A 357 17.94 39.94 -14.03
N LEU A 358 18.18 41.22 -13.67
CA LEU A 358 19.37 41.96 -14.08
C LEU A 358 20.64 41.30 -13.50
N VAL A 359 20.66 40.97 -12.24
CA VAL A 359 21.78 40.27 -11.58
C VAL A 359 22.07 38.92 -12.25
N ASN A 360 21.04 38.17 -12.60
CA ASN A 360 21.21 36.88 -13.30
C ASN A 360 21.77 37.09 -14.72
N HIS A 361 21.30 38.09 -15.43
CA HIS A 361 21.84 38.41 -16.75
C HIS A 361 23.32 38.84 -16.70
N VAL A 362 23.69 39.70 -15.75
CA VAL A 362 25.10 40.08 -15.53
C VAL A 362 25.95 38.84 -15.20
N ARG A 363 25.45 37.93 -14.36
CA ARG A 363 26.15 36.67 -14.08
C ARG A 363 26.37 35.84 -15.33
N ASP A 364 25.38 35.73 -16.20
CA ASP A 364 25.50 34.95 -17.44
C ASP A 364 26.50 35.56 -18.39
N VAL A 365 26.47 36.92 -18.60
CA VAL A 365 27.45 37.62 -19.41
C VAL A 365 28.89 37.48 -18.88
N VAL A 366 29.08 37.60 -17.56
CA VAL A 366 30.41 37.43 -16.93
C VAL A 366 30.89 35.97 -17.08
N ARG A 367 30.00 34.99 -16.91
CA ARG A 367 30.33 33.56 -17.10
C ARG A 367 30.77 33.30 -18.55
N ASP A 368 30.01 33.79 -19.53
CA ASP A 368 30.32 33.60 -20.95
C ASP A 368 31.64 34.24 -21.32
N ALA A 369 31.93 35.45 -20.81
CA ALA A 369 33.21 36.12 -21.00
C ALA A 369 34.40 35.37 -20.37
N ILE A 370 34.19 34.72 -19.21
CA ILE A 370 35.19 33.85 -18.56
C ILE A 370 35.42 32.59 -19.41
N ASP A 371 34.36 31.96 -19.88
CA ASP A 371 34.43 30.73 -20.68
C ASP A 371 35.16 30.99 -22.04
N ASP A 372 34.94 32.14 -22.66
CA ASP A 372 35.63 32.51 -23.88
C ASP A 372 37.12 32.79 -23.63
N ARG A 373 37.48 33.41 -22.52
CA ARG A 373 38.87 33.66 -22.15
C ARG A 373 39.62 32.37 -21.76
N ILE A 374 38.90 31.39 -21.20
CA ILE A 374 39.44 30.05 -20.98
C ILE A 374 39.72 29.34 -22.31
N LYS A 375 38.82 29.42 -23.28
CA LYS A 375 39.00 28.86 -24.64
C LYS A 375 40.17 29.43 -25.37
N ASP A 376 40.42 30.73 -25.22
CA ASP A 376 41.53 31.44 -25.85
C ASP A 376 42.88 31.27 -25.14
N GLY A 377 42.94 30.43 -24.09
CA GLY A 377 44.18 30.13 -23.34
C GLY A 377 44.73 31.30 -22.50
N GLY A 378 43.89 32.31 -22.24
CA GLY A 378 44.29 33.55 -21.59
C GLY A 378 44.24 33.55 -20.06
N LEU A 379 43.80 32.45 -19.40
CA LEU A 379 43.77 32.35 -17.95
C LEU A 379 45.06 31.65 -17.43
N MET A 380 45.82 32.32 -16.57
CA MET A 380 46.99 31.80 -15.88
C MET A 380 46.63 31.21 -14.54
N GLU A 381 47.53 30.37 -13.96
CA GLU A 381 47.35 29.71 -12.67
C GLU A 381 46.96 30.66 -11.52
N ASN A 382 47.43 31.92 -11.57
CA ASN A 382 47.05 33.00 -10.65
C ASN A 382 45.59 33.38 -10.71
N ASP A 383 44.93 33.21 -11.83
CA ASP A 383 43.51 33.60 -12.01
C ASP A 383 42.58 32.60 -11.36
N PHE A 384 42.96 31.33 -11.34
CA PHE A 384 42.25 30.30 -10.55
C PHE A 384 42.32 30.56 -9.05
N VAL A 385 43.44 31.05 -8.55
CA VAL A 385 43.62 31.44 -7.13
C VAL A 385 42.71 32.65 -6.80
N LYS A 386 42.55 33.61 -7.70
CA LYS A 386 41.69 34.73 -7.53
C LYS A 386 40.19 34.29 -7.54
N LEU A 387 39.81 33.44 -8.49
CA LEU A 387 38.48 32.79 -8.52
C LEU A 387 38.13 32.06 -7.23
N ALA A 388 39.05 31.26 -6.72
CA ALA A 388 38.90 30.53 -5.48
C ALA A 388 38.73 31.48 -4.26
N LYS A 389 39.44 32.60 -4.23
CA LYS A 389 39.29 33.63 -3.19
C LYS A 389 37.95 34.32 -3.26
N VAL A 390 37.47 34.68 -4.44
CA VAL A 390 36.16 35.30 -4.63
C VAL A 390 35.04 34.33 -4.23
N ARG A 391 35.19 33.04 -4.58
CA ARG A 391 34.25 31.99 -4.16
C ARG A 391 34.21 31.80 -2.63
N LEU A 392 35.40 31.78 -2.00
CA LEU A 392 35.52 31.65 -0.55
C LEU A 392 34.94 32.89 0.17
N GLN A 393 35.18 34.09 -0.32
CA GLN A 393 34.60 35.33 0.20
C GLN A 393 33.07 35.34 0.08
N ARG A 394 32.53 34.76 -1.02
CA ARG A 394 31.09 34.59 -1.20
C ARG A 394 30.50 33.63 -0.21
N GLU A 395 31.09 32.46 0.00
CA GLU A 395 30.64 31.47 0.99
C GLU A 395 30.68 32.04 2.43
N LEU A 396 31.61 32.94 2.74
CA LEU A 396 31.70 33.65 4.01
C LEU A 396 30.66 34.78 4.15
N ARG A 397 30.24 35.42 3.04
CA ARG A 397 29.19 36.47 3.02
C ARG A 397 27.77 35.92 2.99
N ASP A 398 27.52 34.73 2.45
CA ASP A 398 26.18 34.12 2.39
C ASP A 398 25.56 33.89 3.79
N ASN A 399 26.32 34.15 4.87
CA ASN A 399 25.83 34.23 6.23
C ASN A 399 25.43 35.65 6.71
N CYS A 400 25.51 36.70 5.85
CA CYS A 400 25.12 38.07 6.17
C CYS A 400 24.22 38.65 5.07
N TRP A 401 23.04 39.07 5.45
CA TRP A 401 21.90 39.50 4.61
C TRP A 401 21.98 40.96 4.15
N ASP A 402 23.09 41.45 3.59
CA ASP A 402 23.13 42.79 2.97
C ASP A 402 23.79 42.69 1.59
N PHE A 403 22.94 42.70 0.57
CA PHE A 403 23.33 42.79 -0.84
C PHE A 403 23.29 44.28 -1.26
N GLU A 404 24.38 44.95 -1.16
CA GLU A 404 24.57 46.23 -1.87
C GLU A 404 25.68 46.13 -2.94
N ASP A 405 25.50 46.84 -3.98
CA ASP A 405 26.14 47.14 -5.27
C ASP A 405 27.61 46.73 -5.52
N ASP A 406 28.40 46.36 -4.52
CA ASP A 406 29.85 46.07 -4.61
C ASP A 406 30.23 44.79 -5.38
N PHE A 407 29.24 43.94 -5.72
CA PHE A 407 29.51 42.61 -6.28
C PHE A 407 30.01 42.66 -7.74
N VAL A 408 29.50 43.56 -8.55
CA VAL A 408 29.85 43.69 -9.96
C VAL A 408 31.26 44.33 -10.05
N ASP A 409 31.53 45.35 -9.25
CA ASP A 409 32.79 46.05 -9.23
C ASP A 409 33.95 45.14 -8.77
N ASP A 410 33.73 44.26 -7.80
CA ASP A 410 34.74 43.29 -7.38
C ASP A 410 35.12 42.30 -8.49
N TYR A 411 34.18 41.83 -9.29
CA TYR A 411 34.44 40.91 -10.41
C TYR A 411 35.12 41.62 -11.59
N VAL A 412 34.64 42.81 -11.96
CA VAL A 412 35.25 43.63 -13.01
C VAL A 412 36.70 43.95 -12.69
N SER A 413 36.98 44.37 -11.45
CA SER A 413 38.31 44.69 -10.96
C SER A 413 39.24 43.47 -10.91
N VAL A 414 38.76 42.30 -10.47
CA VAL A 414 39.59 41.07 -10.32
C VAL A 414 39.98 40.48 -11.67
N PHE A 415 39.14 40.57 -12.68
CA PHE A 415 39.38 39.98 -13.99
C PHE A 415 39.87 40.95 -15.06
N GLY A 416 40.09 42.26 -14.69
CA GLY A 416 40.53 43.28 -15.64
C GLY A 416 39.59 43.39 -16.83
N LEU A 417 38.31 43.36 -16.56
CA LEU A 417 37.24 43.53 -17.54
C LEU A 417 36.90 45.04 -17.73
N ASP A 418 37.87 45.89 -17.47
CA ASP A 418 37.80 47.38 -17.57
C ASP A 418 37.55 47.87 -19.02
N GLY A 419 36.65 47.27 -19.73
CA GLY A 419 36.28 47.62 -21.11
C GLY A 419 34.95 46.97 -21.54
N VAL A 420 34.29 46.23 -20.66
CA VAL A 420 32.94 45.75 -20.93
C VAL A 420 31.96 46.81 -20.37
N GLU A 421 31.66 47.83 -21.18
CA GLU A 421 30.54 48.69 -20.90
C GLU A 421 29.27 47.82 -20.80
N LEU A 422 28.71 47.73 -19.61
CA LEU A 422 27.38 47.19 -19.38
C LEU A 422 26.41 48.20 -19.99
N ASP A 423 26.11 48.00 -21.27
CA ASP A 423 25.18 48.84 -21.98
C ASP A 423 23.77 48.70 -21.36
N GLU A 424 23.34 49.76 -20.67
CA GLU A 424 21.98 49.84 -20.09
C GLU A 424 20.89 49.65 -21.15
N GLU A 425 21.17 50.00 -22.41
CA GLU A 425 20.28 49.79 -23.54
C GLU A 425 20.16 48.30 -23.89
N ALA A 426 21.25 47.55 -23.92
CA ALA A 426 21.26 46.09 -24.16
C ALA A 426 20.56 45.33 -23.02
N ALA A 427 20.77 45.72 -21.77
CA ALA A 427 20.06 45.16 -20.61
C ALA A 427 18.54 45.48 -20.65
N SER A 428 18.19 46.69 -21.13
CA SER A 428 16.79 47.08 -21.31
C SER A 428 16.10 46.33 -22.47
N GLU A 429 16.85 46.03 -23.53
CA GLU A 429 16.37 45.28 -24.69
C GLU A 429 16.17 43.80 -24.35
N TYR A 430 17.09 43.21 -23.60
CA TYR A 430 16.94 41.85 -23.04
C TYR A 430 15.72 41.74 -22.13
N LEU A 431 15.45 42.73 -21.27
CA LEU A 431 14.25 42.77 -20.44
C LEU A 431 12.95 42.95 -21.27
N LYS A 432 13.02 43.50 -22.48
CA LYS A 432 11.88 43.53 -23.42
C LYS A 432 11.66 42.17 -24.06
N THR A 433 12.72 41.45 -24.46
CA THR A 433 12.60 40.11 -25.05
C THR A 433 12.04 39.07 -24.04
N LEU A 434 12.36 39.20 -22.75
CA LEU A 434 11.74 38.37 -21.69
C LEU A 434 10.25 38.68 -21.50
N LYS A 435 9.79 39.91 -21.71
CA LYS A 435 8.36 40.22 -21.64
C LYS A 435 7.55 39.55 -22.74
N ASP A 436 8.10 39.45 -23.94
CA ASP A 436 7.43 38.80 -25.07
C ASP A 436 7.48 37.26 -24.96
N GLY A 437 8.53 36.69 -24.32
CA GLY A 437 8.66 35.25 -24.07
C GLY A 437 7.81 34.72 -22.90
N GLU A 438 7.54 35.55 -21.89
CA GLU A 438 6.67 35.15 -20.76
C GLU A 438 5.18 35.28 -21.12
N ALA A 439 4.79 36.17 -22.00
CA ALA A 439 3.42 36.23 -22.51
C ALA A 439 3.03 34.98 -23.28
N SER A 440 3.98 34.31 -23.98
CA SER A 440 3.74 33.06 -24.70
C SER A 440 3.78 31.79 -23.81
N LYS A 441 4.38 31.86 -22.62
CA LYS A 441 4.38 30.72 -21.67
C LYS A 441 3.22 30.77 -20.65
N GLY A 442 2.74 31.97 -20.32
CA GLY A 442 1.60 32.15 -19.42
C GLY A 442 0.29 31.59 -19.96
N ASP A 443 0.11 31.61 -21.28
CA ASP A 443 -1.10 31.08 -21.93
C ASP A 443 -1.06 29.56 -22.11
N ALA A 444 0.10 28.90 -22.01
CA ALA A 444 0.26 27.46 -22.14
C ALA A 444 0.08 26.71 -20.80
N GLU A 445 0.32 27.36 -19.66
CA GLU A 445 0.11 26.74 -18.33
C GLU A 445 -1.32 26.87 -17.79
N VAL A 446 -2.18 27.64 -18.44
CA VAL A 446 -3.60 27.80 -18.08
C VAL A 446 -4.50 26.80 -18.85
N GLN A 447 -3.97 26.08 -19.85
CA GLN A 447 -4.72 25.10 -20.66
C GLN A 447 -4.24 23.65 -20.48
N GLY A 448 -3.37 23.33 -19.53
CA GLY A 448 -2.89 21.99 -19.25
C GLY A 448 -3.42 21.39 -17.95
#